data_2e537708d02e4ffad9285c1e42e110a0
#
_entry.id   2e537708d02e4ffad9285c1e42e110a0
#
_cell.length_a   1.000
_cell.length_b   1.000
_cell.length_c   1.000
_cell.angle_alpha   90.00
_cell.angle_beta   90.00
_cell.angle_gamma   90.00
#
_symmetry.space_group_name_H-M   'P 1'
#
loop_
_entity.id
_entity.type
_entity.pdbx_description
1 polymer ?
#
loop_
_entity_poly.entity_id
_entity_poly.type
_entity_poly.pdbx_seq_one_letter_code
_entity_poly.pdbx_strand_id
1 'polypeptide(L)'
;GAVLFVSGHIGNWEMLPPGVARHGTPFASFYRAAGNPLIDAMIRNLRDTAMAPTPMPLFAKGARGAREALAYVSKGGRLGMLVDQKMNDGVEATFFGRPAMTAPALAAMALRYRCTVIPGYVERLGPARLRIVVEPSMNLPDTGDKKQDLNLLVQAVNDRLECWIRRKPESWLWLHRRWPKDLYKKKN
;
A
#
# COMPACT_ATOMS: atom_id res chain seq x y z
N GLY A 1 13.80 -10.39 9.62
CA GLY A 1 13.60 -8.95 9.75
C GLY A 1 12.16 -8.56 9.41
N ALA A 2 11.81 -7.29 9.59
CA ALA A 2 10.50 -6.75 9.24
C ALA A 2 10.26 -6.77 7.72
N VAL A 3 9.02 -6.96 7.31
CA VAL A 3 8.63 -6.98 5.90
C VAL A 3 7.51 -5.97 5.65
N LEU A 4 7.66 -5.17 4.61
CA LEU A 4 6.63 -4.27 4.12
C LEU A 4 6.12 -4.77 2.76
N PHE A 5 4.86 -5.16 2.71
CA PHE A 5 4.18 -5.45 1.44
C PHE A 5 3.61 -4.14 0.89
N VAL A 6 3.94 -3.81 -0.34
CA VAL A 6 3.48 -2.60 -1.01
C VAL A 6 2.57 -2.94 -2.19
N SER A 7 1.44 -2.26 -2.25
CA SER A 7 0.47 -2.38 -3.34
C SER A 7 -0.26 -1.06 -3.59
N GLY A 8 -1.17 -1.08 -4.53
CA GLY A 8 -2.15 -0.04 -4.82
C GLY A 8 -3.57 -0.58 -4.83
N HIS A 9 -4.56 0.30 -4.98
CA HIS A 9 -5.96 -0.09 -5.17
C HIS A 9 -6.16 -0.66 -6.59
N ILE A 10 -5.51 -1.80 -6.87
CA ILE A 10 -5.48 -2.47 -8.17
C ILE A 10 -6.19 -3.82 -8.06
N GLY A 11 -7.13 -4.07 -8.94
CA GLY A 11 -7.93 -5.29 -8.95
C GLY A 11 -8.71 -5.49 -7.64
N ASN A 12 -8.75 -6.71 -7.13
CA ASN A 12 -9.34 -7.00 -5.82
C ASN A 12 -8.26 -7.05 -4.73
N TRP A 13 -7.74 -5.87 -4.33
CA TRP A 13 -6.67 -5.74 -3.33
C TRP A 13 -7.04 -6.33 -1.95
N GLU A 14 -8.33 -6.46 -1.62
CA GLU A 14 -8.79 -7.09 -0.37
C GLU A 14 -8.40 -8.59 -0.30
N MET A 15 -8.05 -9.19 -1.43
CA MET A 15 -7.58 -10.57 -1.49
C MET A 15 -6.08 -10.73 -1.22
N LEU A 16 -5.31 -9.63 -1.13
CA LEU A 16 -3.87 -9.71 -0.82
C LEU A 16 -3.61 -10.32 0.56
N PRO A 17 -4.19 -9.79 1.67
CA PRO A 17 -3.93 -10.34 2.99
C PRO A 17 -4.29 -11.84 3.11
N PRO A 18 -5.52 -12.28 2.80
CA PRO A 18 -5.87 -13.69 2.94
C PRO A 18 -5.11 -14.60 1.98
N GLY A 19 -4.83 -14.12 0.77
CA GLY A 19 -4.08 -14.91 -0.21
C GLY A 19 -2.63 -15.15 0.22
N VAL A 20 -1.94 -14.10 0.69
CA VAL A 20 -0.55 -14.20 1.18
C VAL A 20 -0.50 -15.00 2.49
N ALA A 21 -1.51 -14.87 3.36
CA ALA A 21 -1.61 -15.65 4.59
C ALA A 21 -1.69 -17.16 4.33
N ARG A 22 -2.41 -17.59 3.30
CA ARG A 22 -2.49 -19.01 2.88
C ARG A 22 -1.14 -19.60 2.45
N HIS A 23 -0.18 -18.75 2.10
CA HIS A 23 1.22 -19.13 1.82
C HIS A 23 2.15 -18.97 3.04
N GLY A 24 1.59 -18.94 4.26
CA GLY A 24 2.36 -18.91 5.50
C GLY A 24 2.98 -17.57 5.85
N THR A 25 2.59 -16.49 5.16
CA THR A 25 3.18 -15.15 5.35
C THR A 25 2.11 -14.10 5.67
N PRO A 26 1.29 -14.26 6.72
CA PRO A 26 0.27 -13.30 7.08
C PRO A 26 0.90 -11.94 7.44
N PHE A 27 0.19 -10.84 7.13
CA PHE A 27 0.64 -9.49 7.42
C PHE A 27 -0.49 -8.61 7.94
N ALA A 28 -0.14 -7.66 8.81
CA ALA A 28 -1.03 -6.61 9.31
C ALA A 28 -1.35 -5.60 8.22
N SER A 29 -2.47 -4.88 8.33
CA SER A 29 -2.88 -3.87 7.36
C SER A 29 -3.41 -2.61 8.02
N PHE A 30 -3.36 -1.50 7.30
CA PHE A 30 -4.14 -0.32 7.66
C PHE A 30 -5.58 -0.46 7.17
N TYR A 31 -6.52 0.07 7.95
CA TYR A 31 -7.90 0.15 7.54
C TYR A 31 -8.49 1.53 7.87
N ARG A 32 -9.53 1.90 7.15
CA ARG A 32 -10.34 3.07 7.47
C ARG A 32 -11.67 2.57 8.03
N ALA A 33 -11.96 2.93 9.27
CA ALA A 33 -13.24 2.60 9.89
C ALA A 33 -14.40 3.21 9.08
N ALA A 34 -15.47 2.44 8.86
CA ALA A 34 -16.67 2.95 8.27
C ALA A 34 -17.38 3.89 9.25
N GLY A 35 -18.07 4.94 8.72
CA GLY A 35 -18.78 5.89 9.57
C GLY A 35 -19.96 5.28 10.33
N ASN A 36 -20.52 4.17 9.86
CA ASN A 36 -21.54 3.41 10.56
C ASN A 36 -20.90 2.26 11.33
N PRO A 37 -21.03 2.18 12.67
CA PRO A 37 -20.38 1.13 13.49
C PRO A 37 -20.83 -0.29 13.13
N LEU A 38 -22.06 -0.51 12.71
CA LEU A 38 -22.58 -1.83 12.33
C LEU A 38 -21.90 -2.30 11.02
N ILE A 39 -21.76 -1.40 10.05
CA ILE A 39 -21.05 -1.69 8.80
C ILE A 39 -19.58 -1.92 9.06
N ASP A 40 -18.95 -1.14 9.94
CA ASP A 40 -17.55 -1.35 10.33
C ASP A 40 -17.35 -2.73 10.96
N ALA A 41 -18.22 -3.12 11.90
CA ALA A 41 -18.18 -4.43 12.53
C ALA A 41 -18.36 -5.57 11.52
N MET A 42 -19.29 -5.43 10.57
CA MET A 42 -19.50 -6.40 9.50
C MET A 42 -18.26 -6.55 8.61
N ILE A 43 -17.66 -5.44 8.17
CA ILE A 43 -16.44 -5.46 7.33
C ILE A 43 -15.29 -6.13 8.07
N ARG A 44 -15.10 -5.80 9.36
CA ARG A 44 -14.04 -6.42 10.18
C ARG A 44 -14.24 -7.91 10.31
N ASN A 45 -15.47 -8.34 10.61
CA ASN A 45 -15.80 -9.78 10.72
C ASN A 45 -15.54 -10.53 9.40
N LEU A 46 -15.87 -9.94 8.25
CA LEU A 46 -15.55 -10.53 6.94
C LEU A 46 -14.04 -10.68 6.73
N ARG A 47 -13.25 -9.68 7.12
CA ARG A 47 -11.78 -9.73 7.02
C ARG A 47 -11.20 -10.76 7.96
N ASP A 48 -11.65 -10.81 9.22
CA ASP A 48 -11.20 -11.80 10.21
C ASP A 48 -11.53 -13.23 9.73
N THR A 49 -12.73 -13.46 9.20
CA THR A 49 -13.12 -14.73 8.60
C THR A 49 -12.23 -15.12 7.42
N ALA A 50 -11.93 -14.16 6.54
CA ALA A 50 -11.05 -14.40 5.39
C ALA A 50 -9.60 -14.70 5.78
N MET A 51 -9.16 -14.20 6.94
CA MET A 51 -7.81 -14.42 7.49
C MET A 51 -7.70 -15.66 8.39
N ALA A 52 -8.82 -16.32 8.73
CA ALA A 52 -8.79 -17.49 9.59
C ALA A 52 -7.89 -18.62 9.03
N PRO A 53 -7.16 -19.37 9.87
CA PRO A 53 -7.10 -19.31 11.33
C PRO A 53 -6.08 -18.30 11.90
N THR A 54 -5.48 -17.44 11.09
CA THR A 54 -4.41 -16.53 11.53
C THR A 54 -4.85 -15.07 11.40
N PRO A 55 -5.65 -14.55 12.34
CA PRO A 55 -6.05 -13.13 12.31
C PRO A 55 -4.83 -12.23 12.49
N MET A 56 -4.81 -11.11 11.75
CA MET A 56 -3.71 -10.16 11.76
C MET A 56 -4.17 -8.80 12.28
N PRO A 57 -3.29 -8.03 12.93
CA PRO A 57 -3.62 -6.69 13.39
C PRO A 57 -4.12 -5.79 12.26
N LEU A 58 -5.20 -5.05 12.53
CA LEU A 58 -5.71 -3.98 11.69
C LEU A 58 -5.46 -2.64 12.38
N PHE A 59 -4.63 -1.80 11.79
CA PHE A 59 -4.30 -0.48 12.32
C PHE A 59 -5.25 0.56 11.74
N ALA A 60 -5.96 1.28 12.61
CA ALA A 60 -6.85 2.34 12.17
C ALA A 60 -6.06 3.49 11.53
N LYS A 61 -6.56 4.04 10.41
CA LYS A 61 -5.95 5.22 9.78
C LYS A 61 -5.94 6.42 10.75
N GLY A 62 -4.80 7.06 10.91
CA GLY A 62 -4.58 8.21 11.79
C GLY A 62 -3.33 8.07 12.64
N ALA A 63 -3.03 9.09 13.46
CA ALA A 63 -1.78 9.17 14.21
C ALA A 63 -1.58 8.02 15.21
N ARG A 64 -2.66 7.54 15.84
CA ARG A 64 -2.59 6.41 16.78
C ARG A 64 -2.23 5.12 16.05
N GLY A 65 -2.95 4.74 15.00
CA GLY A 65 -2.68 3.53 14.25
C GLY A 65 -1.32 3.56 13.55
N ALA A 66 -0.86 4.75 13.12
CA ALA A 66 0.49 4.91 12.58
C ALA A 66 1.57 4.60 13.63
N ARG A 67 1.40 5.05 14.89
CA ARG A 67 2.32 4.72 16.00
C ARG A 67 2.30 3.23 16.34
N GLU A 68 1.11 2.63 16.37
CA GLU A 68 0.95 1.19 16.64
C GLU A 68 1.61 0.34 15.53
N ALA A 69 1.42 0.73 14.26
CA ALA A 69 2.06 0.07 13.12
C ALA A 69 3.60 0.21 13.15
N LEU A 70 4.11 1.40 13.49
CA LEU A 70 5.56 1.63 13.68
C LEU A 70 6.13 0.72 14.77
N ALA A 71 5.46 0.63 15.92
CA ALA A 71 5.88 -0.25 17.03
C ALA A 71 5.82 -1.74 16.62
N TYR A 72 4.85 -2.12 15.79
CA TYR A 72 4.72 -3.48 15.28
C TYR A 72 5.87 -3.81 14.29
N VAL A 73 6.15 -2.92 13.34
CA VAL A 73 7.25 -3.09 12.37
C VAL A 73 8.61 -3.10 13.06
N SER A 74 8.84 -2.23 14.06
CA SER A 74 10.12 -2.19 14.79
C SER A 74 10.45 -3.50 15.54
N LYS A 75 9.45 -4.32 15.81
CA LYS A 75 9.58 -5.65 16.41
C LYS A 75 9.69 -6.80 15.39
N GLY A 76 9.90 -6.47 14.11
CA GLY A 76 9.99 -7.47 13.04
C GLY A 76 8.66 -7.85 12.41
N GLY A 77 7.59 -7.07 12.68
CA GLY A 77 6.25 -7.31 12.12
C GLY A 77 6.19 -7.17 10.59
N ARG A 78 5.19 -7.80 10.00
CA ARG A 78 4.89 -7.74 8.57
C ARG A 78 3.69 -6.84 8.34
N LEU A 79 3.82 -5.81 7.50
CA LEU A 79 2.79 -4.79 7.28
C LEU A 79 2.51 -4.60 5.80
N GLY A 80 1.24 -4.67 5.40
CA GLY A 80 0.77 -4.33 4.06
C GLY A 80 0.29 -2.88 3.97
N MET A 81 0.67 -2.19 2.89
CA MET A 81 0.31 -0.79 2.65
C MET A 81 -0.13 -0.56 1.20
N LEU A 82 -1.29 0.10 1.04
CA LEU A 82 -1.73 0.65 -0.24
C LEU A 82 -1.26 2.11 -0.31
N VAL A 83 -0.41 2.44 -1.28
CA VAL A 83 0.35 3.70 -1.29
C VAL A 83 0.06 4.60 -2.49
N ASP A 84 -0.93 4.25 -3.31
CA ASP A 84 -1.28 4.91 -4.56
C ASP A 84 -2.16 6.17 -4.41
N GLN A 85 -2.62 6.48 -3.20
CA GLN A 85 -3.45 7.66 -2.96
C GLN A 85 -2.60 8.91 -2.67
N LYS A 86 -3.18 10.07 -3.02
CA LYS A 86 -2.58 11.37 -2.72
C LYS A 86 -2.49 11.61 -1.20
N MET A 87 -1.37 12.15 -0.75
CA MET A 87 -1.19 12.69 0.59
C MET A 87 -0.78 14.17 0.50
N ASN A 88 -1.62 15.10 0.99
CA ASN A 88 -1.40 16.54 0.76
C ASN A 88 -0.11 17.07 1.38
N ASP A 89 0.28 16.54 2.53
CA ASP A 89 1.50 16.82 3.30
C ASP A 89 2.60 15.77 3.08
N GLY A 90 2.52 15.05 1.96
CA GLY A 90 3.52 14.07 1.55
C GLY A 90 4.76 14.71 0.91
N VAL A 91 5.55 13.89 0.24
CA VAL A 91 6.65 14.35 -0.61
C VAL A 91 6.21 14.40 -2.06
N GLU A 92 6.74 15.36 -2.80
CA GLU A 92 6.52 15.42 -4.23
C GLU A 92 7.34 14.34 -4.93
N ALA A 93 6.66 13.55 -5.76
CA ALA A 93 7.27 12.56 -6.62
C ALA A 93 6.55 12.54 -7.97
N THR A 94 7.18 11.99 -8.98
CA THR A 94 6.56 11.85 -10.31
C THR A 94 5.60 10.67 -10.33
N PHE A 95 4.44 10.85 -10.97
CA PHE A 95 3.49 9.79 -11.26
C PHE A 95 2.82 10.04 -12.61
N PHE A 96 3.03 9.15 -13.58
CA PHE A 96 2.66 9.31 -14.99
C PHE A 96 3.20 10.62 -15.60
N GLY A 97 4.48 10.91 -15.33
CA GLY A 97 5.15 12.10 -15.85
C GLY A 97 4.67 13.43 -15.25
N ARG A 98 3.91 13.41 -14.15
CA ARG A 98 3.35 14.58 -13.49
C ARG A 98 3.67 14.62 -12.00
N PRO A 99 3.90 15.79 -11.40
CA PRO A 99 4.10 15.92 -9.96
C PRO A 99 2.88 15.41 -9.18
N ALA A 100 3.11 14.58 -8.19
CA ALA A 100 2.07 14.00 -7.36
C ALA A 100 2.54 13.86 -5.90
N MET A 101 1.83 14.49 -4.98
CA MET A 101 2.10 14.38 -3.55
C MET A 101 1.87 12.95 -3.07
N THR A 102 2.91 12.32 -2.57
CA THR A 102 2.98 10.88 -2.26
C THR A 102 3.31 10.65 -0.78
N ALA A 103 2.66 9.67 -0.15
CA ALA A 103 2.89 9.33 1.25
C ALA A 103 4.30 8.75 1.46
N PRO A 104 5.15 9.34 2.31
CA PRO A 104 6.50 8.85 2.55
C PRO A 104 6.56 7.71 3.57
N ALA A 105 5.47 7.36 4.25
CA ALA A 105 5.46 6.48 5.41
C ALA A 105 6.09 5.10 5.15
N LEU A 106 5.82 4.49 3.98
CA LEU A 106 6.42 3.20 3.61
C LEU A 106 7.94 3.33 3.48
N ALA A 107 8.42 4.32 2.72
CA ALA A 107 9.85 4.55 2.52
C ALA A 107 10.56 4.89 3.84
N ALA A 108 9.97 5.73 4.66
CA ALA A 108 10.52 6.09 5.97
C ALA A 108 10.66 4.86 6.90
N MET A 109 9.65 3.99 6.96
CA MET A 109 9.72 2.75 7.72
C MET A 109 10.76 1.79 7.16
N ALA A 110 10.77 1.60 5.82
CA ALA A 110 11.69 0.69 5.15
C ALA A 110 13.15 1.07 5.43
N LEU A 111 13.49 2.34 5.25
CA LEU A 111 14.85 2.83 5.48
C LEU A 111 15.24 2.80 6.97
N ARG A 112 14.34 3.24 7.85
CA ARG A 112 14.61 3.29 9.30
C ARG A 112 14.87 1.93 9.91
N TYR A 113 14.09 0.92 9.53
CA TYR A 113 14.15 -0.42 10.11
C TYR A 113 14.80 -1.46 9.19
N ARG A 114 15.35 -1.03 8.05
CA ARG A 114 15.95 -1.89 7.03
C ARG A 114 15.03 -3.04 6.65
N CYS A 115 13.74 -2.71 6.41
CA CYS A 115 12.73 -3.71 6.08
C CYS A 115 12.93 -4.25 4.66
N THR A 116 12.59 -5.53 4.46
CA THR A 116 12.40 -6.06 3.10
C THR A 116 11.10 -5.47 2.53
N VAL A 117 11.16 -4.78 1.40
CA VAL A 117 10.00 -4.21 0.71
C VAL A 117 9.61 -5.13 -0.44
N ILE A 118 8.41 -5.72 -0.38
CA ILE A 118 7.91 -6.70 -1.35
C ILE A 118 6.72 -6.10 -2.10
N PRO A 119 6.85 -5.80 -3.40
CA PRO A 119 5.75 -5.34 -4.24
C PRO A 119 4.82 -6.48 -4.64
N GLY A 120 3.52 -6.20 -4.72
CA GLY A 120 2.56 -7.18 -5.21
C GLY A 120 1.19 -6.58 -5.49
N TYR A 121 0.42 -7.23 -6.34
CA TYR A 121 -0.92 -6.80 -6.72
C TYR A 121 -1.81 -7.99 -7.09
N VAL A 122 -3.10 -7.72 -7.33
CA VAL A 122 -4.07 -8.75 -7.73
C VAL A 122 -4.52 -8.53 -9.16
N GLU A 123 -4.40 -9.56 -9.96
CA GLU A 123 -4.98 -9.61 -11.31
C GLU A 123 -6.32 -10.35 -11.29
N ARG A 124 -7.31 -9.80 -12.00
CA ARG A 124 -8.53 -10.52 -12.29
C ARG A 124 -8.38 -11.26 -13.61
N LEU A 125 -8.47 -12.58 -13.55
CA LEU A 125 -8.39 -13.48 -14.73
C LEU A 125 -9.78 -13.89 -15.24
N GLY A 126 -10.83 -13.63 -14.47
CA GLY A 126 -12.22 -13.97 -14.80
C GLY A 126 -13.15 -13.61 -13.65
N PRO A 127 -14.45 -13.96 -13.74
CA PRO A 127 -15.44 -13.55 -12.74
C PRO A 127 -15.05 -13.90 -11.31
N ALA A 128 -14.59 -15.12 -11.03
CA ALA A 128 -14.18 -15.61 -9.73
C ALA A 128 -12.71 -16.09 -9.71
N ARG A 129 -11.92 -15.79 -10.73
CA ARG A 129 -10.52 -16.20 -10.83
C ARG A 129 -9.61 -15.01 -10.63
N LEU A 130 -8.79 -15.09 -9.60
CA LEU A 130 -7.81 -14.06 -9.24
C LEU A 130 -6.41 -14.68 -9.22
N ARG A 131 -5.41 -13.87 -9.55
CA ARG A 131 -3.99 -14.18 -9.40
C ARG A 131 -3.36 -13.14 -8.50
N ILE A 132 -2.68 -13.58 -7.45
CA ILE A 132 -1.81 -12.71 -6.68
C ILE A 132 -0.44 -12.74 -7.34
N VAL A 133 0.06 -11.58 -7.72
CA VAL A 133 1.39 -11.39 -8.29
C VAL A 133 2.26 -10.79 -7.19
N VAL A 134 3.34 -11.48 -6.85
CA VAL A 134 4.36 -11.01 -5.91
C VAL A 134 5.65 -10.86 -6.69
N GLU A 135 6.26 -9.70 -6.63
CA GLU A 135 7.50 -9.41 -7.33
C GLU A 135 8.72 -9.52 -6.39
N PRO A 136 9.94 -9.60 -6.93
CA PRO A 136 11.16 -9.55 -6.14
C PRO A 136 11.20 -8.32 -5.24
N SER A 137 11.88 -8.45 -4.09
CA SER A 137 12.04 -7.33 -3.15
C SER A 137 12.73 -6.14 -3.81
N MET A 138 12.32 -4.95 -3.43
CA MET A 138 12.94 -3.70 -3.87
C MET A 138 14.27 -3.47 -3.16
N ASN A 139 15.26 -2.96 -3.88
CA ASN A 139 16.49 -2.50 -3.28
C ASN A 139 16.24 -1.22 -2.48
N LEU A 140 16.79 -1.17 -1.27
CA LEU A 140 16.77 0.06 -0.48
C LEU A 140 17.95 0.94 -0.93
N PRO A 141 17.71 2.22 -1.27
CA PRO A 141 18.80 3.15 -1.55
C PRO A 141 19.64 3.40 -0.29
N ASP A 142 20.94 3.68 -0.49
CA ASP A 142 21.91 3.94 0.57
C ASP A 142 22.99 4.90 0.04
N THR A 143 22.57 6.15 -0.23
CA THR A 143 23.42 7.20 -0.81
C THR A 143 24.22 7.97 0.24
N GLY A 144 23.93 7.73 1.54
CA GLY A 144 24.45 8.53 2.66
C GLY A 144 23.58 9.75 2.98
N ASP A 145 22.64 10.16 2.10
CA ASP A 145 21.67 11.22 2.35
C ASP A 145 20.28 10.60 2.58
N LYS A 146 19.80 10.67 3.82
CA LYS A 146 18.50 10.11 4.21
C LYS A 146 17.31 10.71 3.45
N LYS A 147 17.40 11.99 3.08
CA LYS A 147 16.33 12.66 2.32
C LYS A 147 16.32 12.20 0.88
N GLN A 148 17.50 12.07 0.28
CA GLN A 148 17.64 11.53 -1.07
C GLN A 148 17.17 10.08 -1.12
N ASP A 149 17.59 9.24 -0.18
CA ASP A 149 17.16 7.83 -0.09
C ASP A 149 15.65 7.70 0.02
N LEU A 150 15.01 8.52 0.86
CA LEU A 150 13.55 8.53 1.01
C LEU A 150 12.86 8.87 -0.32
N ASN A 151 13.32 9.91 -1.01
CA ASN A 151 12.77 10.34 -2.29
C ASN A 151 12.95 9.29 -3.39
N LEU A 152 14.13 8.67 -3.46
CA LEU A 152 14.43 7.60 -4.40
C LEU A 152 13.52 6.39 -4.18
N LEU A 153 13.31 5.97 -2.93
CA LEU A 153 12.43 4.82 -2.66
C LEU A 153 10.95 5.16 -2.93
N VAL A 154 10.50 6.37 -2.60
CA VAL A 154 9.14 6.83 -2.95
C VAL A 154 8.94 6.82 -4.46
N GLN A 155 9.92 7.32 -5.22
CA GLN A 155 9.84 7.31 -6.69
C GLN A 155 9.83 5.89 -7.24
N ALA A 156 10.71 5.02 -6.77
CA ALA A 156 10.75 3.61 -7.21
C ALA A 156 9.42 2.88 -6.96
N VAL A 157 8.73 3.18 -5.86
CA VAL A 157 7.39 2.66 -5.57
C VAL A 157 6.36 3.20 -6.56
N ASN A 158 6.38 4.50 -6.85
CA ASN A 158 5.49 5.09 -7.85
C ASN A 158 5.71 4.47 -9.24
N ASP A 159 6.97 4.29 -9.66
CA ASP A 159 7.31 3.68 -10.95
C ASP A 159 6.76 2.25 -11.05
N ARG A 160 6.78 1.50 -9.94
CA ARG A 160 6.23 0.16 -9.89
C ARG A 160 4.70 0.18 -10.05
N LEU A 161 4.02 1.07 -9.35
CA LEU A 161 2.57 1.28 -9.48
C LEU A 161 2.19 1.68 -10.92
N GLU A 162 2.93 2.60 -11.53
CA GLU A 162 2.72 2.98 -12.93
C GLU A 162 2.84 1.80 -13.88
N CYS A 163 3.86 0.96 -13.69
CA CYS A 163 4.08 -0.22 -14.50
C CYS A 163 2.85 -1.16 -14.46
N TRP A 164 2.29 -1.40 -13.28
CA TRP A 164 1.10 -2.24 -13.14
C TRP A 164 -0.14 -1.60 -13.77
N ILE A 165 -0.35 -0.30 -13.52
CA ILE A 165 -1.50 0.44 -14.05
C ILE A 165 -1.43 0.51 -15.58
N ARG A 166 -0.25 0.74 -16.17
CA ARG A 166 -0.07 0.76 -17.64
C ARG A 166 -0.41 -0.58 -18.30
N ARG A 167 -0.13 -1.70 -17.63
CA ARG A 167 -0.48 -3.04 -18.13
C ARG A 167 -1.99 -3.27 -18.17
N LYS A 168 -2.74 -2.72 -17.20
CA LYS A 168 -4.18 -2.92 -17.06
C LYS A 168 -4.85 -1.72 -16.39
N PRO A 169 -5.01 -0.59 -17.14
CA PRO A 169 -5.49 0.67 -16.57
C PRO A 169 -6.88 0.58 -15.92
N GLU A 170 -7.76 -0.25 -16.46
CA GLU A 170 -9.12 -0.47 -15.95
C GLU A 170 -9.15 -1.17 -14.59
N SER A 171 -8.04 -1.76 -14.15
CA SER A 171 -7.95 -2.42 -12.85
C SER A 171 -7.66 -1.47 -11.69
N TRP A 172 -7.20 -0.26 -11.96
CA TRP A 172 -6.89 0.72 -10.90
C TRP A 172 -8.12 1.53 -10.50
N LEU A 173 -8.23 1.80 -9.20
CA LEU A 173 -9.33 2.60 -8.64
C LEU A 173 -9.13 4.10 -8.92
N TRP A 174 -9.63 4.60 -10.04
CA TRP A 174 -9.54 5.99 -10.49
C TRP A 174 -10.40 6.97 -9.68
N LEU A 175 -11.11 6.52 -8.67
CA LEU A 175 -12.07 7.33 -7.90
C LEU A 175 -11.40 8.49 -7.13
N HIS A 176 -10.16 8.31 -6.69
CA HIS A 176 -9.44 9.32 -5.94
C HIS A 176 -8.56 10.20 -6.85
N ARG A 177 -8.63 11.52 -6.64
CA ARG A 177 -7.76 12.47 -7.36
C ARG A 177 -6.32 12.26 -6.91
N ARG A 178 -5.49 11.71 -7.78
CA ARG A 178 -4.08 11.43 -7.49
C ARG A 178 -3.19 12.67 -7.64
N TRP A 179 -3.55 13.57 -8.54
CA TRP A 179 -2.79 14.78 -8.86
C TRP A 179 -3.43 16.05 -8.28
N PRO A 180 -2.76 17.22 -8.36
CA PRO A 180 -3.32 18.52 -7.98
C PRO A 180 -4.62 18.85 -8.73
N LYS A 181 -5.51 19.61 -8.06
CA LYS A 181 -6.85 19.94 -8.60
C LYS A 181 -6.80 20.66 -9.95
N ASP A 182 -5.75 21.43 -10.20
CA ASP A 182 -5.60 22.22 -11.41
C ASP A 182 -5.53 21.39 -12.67
N LEU A 183 -5.00 20.17 -12.56
CA LEU A 183 -4.92 19.22 -13.67
C LEU A 183 -6.29 18.64 -14.09
N TYR A 184 -7.32 18.82 -13.26
CA TYR A 184 -8.68 18.35 -13.53
C TYR A 184 -9.63 19.46 -13.98
N LYS A 185 -9.17 20.72 -14.01
CA LYS A 185 -9.95 21.82 -14.56
C LYS A 185 -9.92 21.72 -16.09
N LYS A 186 -11.11 21.73 -16.73
CA LYS A 186 -11.17 21.90 -18.19
C LYS A 186 -10.48 23.22 -18.53
N LYS A 187 -9.52 23.20 -19.44
CA LYS A 187 -9.09 24.43 -20.12
C LYS A 187 -10.30 24.90 -20.96
N ASN A 188 -10.92 26.00 -20.53
CA ASN A 188 -11.90 26.71 -21.38
C ASN A 188 -11.19 27.25 -22.60
#